data_a0fa44d0847eeb811e91746b2c1c11b3
#
_entry.id   a0fa44d0847eeb811e91746b2c1c11b3
#
_cell.length_a   1.000
_cell.length_b   1.000
_cell.length_c   1.000
_cell.angle_alpha   90.00
_cell.angle_beta   90.00
_cell.angle_gamma   90.00
#
_symmetry.space_group_name_H-M   'P 1'
#
loop_
_entity.id
_entity.type
_entity.pdbx_description
1 polymer ?
#
loop_
_entity_poly.entity_id
_entity_poly.type
_entity_poly.pdbx_seq_one_letter_code
_entity_poly.pdbx_strand_id
1 'polypeptide(L)'
;MGDAFNHAEGHHVFYASAREEALLLNKYVEFQFPKEKNRGVHHNPSPQYPIRFAELHGTNCPALISETFFYTSERQCELILNSIEEIANAHSNMIQEWVKLKS
;
A
#
# COMPACT_ATOMS: atom_id res chain seq x y z
N MET A 1 -21.49 12.49 12.43
CA MET A 1 -20.84 12.19 12.34
C MET A 1 -20.25 11.38 12.36
N GLY A 2 -20.41 11.21 12.75
CA GLY A 2 -19.57 10.14 12.78
C GLY A 2 -18.87 9.81 11.55
N ASP A 3 -19.51 10.00 10.50
CA ASP A 3 -18.93 9.56 9.27
C ASP A 3 -17.76 10.39 8.82
N ALA A 4 -17.74 11.64 9.21
CA ALA A 4 -16.57 12.47 8.95
C ALA A 4 -15.35 11.91 9.68
N PHE A 5 -15.58 11.14 10.72
CA PHE A 5 -14.54 10.53 11.52
C PHE A 5 -14.65 9.03 11.53
N ASN A 6 -15.49 8.51 10.66
CA ASN A 6 -15.54 7.10 10.45
C ASN A 6 -14.43 6.76 9.51
N HIS A 7 -13.46 6.21 10.03
CA HIS A 7 -12.21 6.18 9.36
C HIS A 7 -12.04 4.88 8.61
N ALA A 8 -11.66 4.99 7.36
CA ALA A 8 -11.16 3.83 6.64
C ALA A 8 -10.00 3.22 7.41
N GLU A 9 -9.87 1.93 7.35
CA GLU A 9 -8.76 1.20 7.93
C GLU A 9 -8.24 0.18 6.95
N GLY A 10 -6.98 -0.22 7.13
CA GLY A 10 -6.35 -1.23 6.31
C GLY A 10 -5.19 -0.72 5.50
N HIS A 11 -4.81 -1.52 4.52
CA HIS A 11 -3.69 -1.18 3.64
C HIS A 11 -4.05 -1.53 2.20
N HIS A 12 -3.49 -0.78 1.27
CA HIS A 12 -3.64 -1.09 -0.15
C HIS A 12 -2.51 -0.48 -0.96
N VAL A 13 -2.40 -0.91 -2.21
CA VAL A 13 -1.34 -0.46 -3.11
C VAL A 13 -1.98 -0.05 -4.43
N PHE A 14 -1.55 1.08 -4.96
CA PHE A 14 -1.97 1.55 -6.28
C PHE A 14 -0.87 1.33 -7.30
N TYR A 15 -1.25 1.00 -8.53
CA TYR A 15 -0.33 0.82 -9.64
C TYR A 15 -0.96 1.35 -10.94
N ALA A 16 -0.13 1.62 -11.94
CA ALA A 16 -0.61 1.89 -13.29
C ALA A 16 -0.23 0.74 -14.23
N SER A 17 1.05 0.38 -14.26
CA SER A 17 1.54 -0.71 -15.11
C SER A 17 2.21 -1.83 -14.31
N ALA A 18 2.65 -1.56 -13.08
CA ALA A 18 3.43 -2.49 -12.29
C ALA A 18 2.54 -3.37 -11.41
N ARG A 19 1.62 -4.12 -12.04
CA ARG A 19 0.65 -4.92 -11.29
C ARG A 19 1.30 -6.03 -10.48
N GLU A 20 2.27 -6.72 -11.06
CA GLU A 20 2.93 -7.81 -10.35
C GLU A 20 3.68 -7.30 -9.12
N GLU A 21 4.33 -6.16 -9.26
CA GLU A 21 5.03 -5.54 -8.16
C GLU A 21 4.05 -5.10 -7.06
N ALA A 22 2.88 -4.59 -7.46
CA ALA A 22 1.85 -4.19 -6.50
C ALA A 22 1.34 -5.41 -5.72
N LEU A 23 1.11 -6.53 -6.40
CA LEU A 23 0.68 -7.76 -5.75
C LEU A 23 1.74 -8.26 -4.77
N LEU A 24 3.01 -8.17 -5.14
CA LEU A 24 4.10 -8.60 -4.28
C LEU A 24 4.17 -7.74 -3.02
N LEU A 25 4.08 -6.43 -3.17
CA LEU A 25 4.10 -5.53 -2.02
C LEU A 25 2.91 -5.79 -1.10
N ASN A 26 1.72 -5.94 -1.68
CA ASN A 26 0.52 -6.20 -0.91
C ASN A 26 0.66 -7.49 -0.09
N LYS A 27 1.26 -8.52 -0.69
CA LYS A 27 1.53 -9.79 -0.02
C LYS A 27 2.42 -9.59 1.21
N TYR A 28 3.48 -8.81 1.09
CA TYR A 28 4.42 -8.62 2.19
C TYR A 28 3.81 -7.79 3.32
N VAL A 29 3.00 -6.78 2.99
CA VAL A 29 2.30 -6.01 4.02
C VAL A 29 1.27 -6.89 4.72
N GLU A 30 0.54 -7.70 3.96
CA GLU A 30 -0.45 -8.62 4.55
C GLU A 30 0.24 -9.63 5.47
N PHE A 31 1.38 -10.15 5.07
CA PHE A 31 2.12 -11.10 5.89
C PHE A 31 2.57 -10.45 7.21
N GLN A 32 3.00 -9.20 7.14
CA GLN A 32 3.47 -8.48 8.32
C GLN A 32 2.33 -8.08 9.26
N PHE A 33 1.15 -7.80 8.69
CA PHE A 33 0.01 -7.32 9.46
C PHE A 33 -1.24 -8.14 9.12
N PRO A 34 -1.25 -9.44 9.45
CA PRO A 34 -2.35 -10.32 9.02
C PRO A 34 -3.69 -10.00 9.68
N LYS A 35 -3.69 -9.23 10.77
CA LYS A 35 -4.93 -8.87 11.45
C LYS A 35 -5.54 -7.58 10.92
N GLU A 36 -4.83 -6.86 10.06
CA GLU A 36 -5.33 -5.62 9.50
C GLU A 36 -6.05 -5.89 8.19
N LYS A 37 -6.99 -5.02 7.85
CA LYS A 37 -7.79 -5.20 6.64
C LYS A 37 -6.91 -5.01 5.42
N ASN A 38 -6.91 -5.99 4.53
CA ASN A 38 -6.25 -5.88 3.24
C ASN A 38 -7.27 -5.36 2.23
N ARG A 39 -7.07 -4.13 1.77
CA ARG A 39 -7.95 -3.49 0.79
C ARG A 39 -7.54 -3.79 -0.64
N GLY A 40 -6.46 -4.55 -0.82
CA GLY A 40 -6.04 -5.06 -2.12
C GLY A 40 -5.15 -4.14 -2.91
N VAL A 41 -5.07 -4.43 -4.21
CA VAL A 41 -4.31 -3.60 -5.16
C VAL A 41 -5.28 -2.98 -6.13
N HIS A 42 -4.98 -1.75 -6.58
CA HIS A 42 -5.90 -0.99 -7.41
C HIS A 42 -5.17 -0.38 -8.58
N HIS A 43 -5.70 -0.63 -9.76
CA HIS A 43 -5.24 0.08 -10.95
C HIS A 43 -5.66 1.55 -10.83
N ASN A 44 -4.77 2.44 -11.16
CA ASN A 44 -5.05 3.88 -11.17
C ASN A 44 -4.93 4.42 -12.58
N PRO A 45 -5.93 5.10 -13.12
CA PRO A 45 -7.22 5.37 -12.49
C PRO A 45 -8.20 4.21 -12.59
N SER A 46 -9.22 4.24 -11.75
CA SER A 46 -10.32 3.28 -11.80
C SER A 46 -11.60 3.99 -11.42
N PRO A 47 -12.78 3.36 -11.64
CA PRO A 47 -14.04 4.00 -11.21
C PRO A 47 -14.08 4.34 -9.73
N GLN A 48 -13.45 3.52 -8.89
CA GLN A 48 -13.39 3.75 -7.45
C GLN A 48 -12.38 4.83 -7.10
N TYR A 49 -11.29 4.94 -7.88
CA TYR A 49 -10.21 5.90 -7.64
C TYR A 49 -9.94 6.64 -8.95
N PRO A 50 -10.80 7.61 -9.32
CA PRO A 50 -10.76 8.21 -10.66
C PRO A 50 -9.64 9.24 -10.84
N ILE A 51 -9.08 9.76 -9.76
CA ILE A 51 -8.03 10.76 -9.87
C ILE A 51 -6.72 10.08 -10.28
N ARG A 52 -6.13 10.56 -11.37
CA ARG A 52 -4.89 10.01 -11.89
C ARG A 52 -3.71 10.50 -11.06
N PHE A 53 -2.93 9.56 -10.55
CA PHE A 53 -1.73 9.88 -9.76
C PHE A 53 -0.54 10.03 -10.69
N ALA A 54 0.00 11.24 -10.78
CA ALA A 54 1.11 11.52 -11.70
C ALA A 54 2.33 10.64 -11.40
N GLU A 55 2.56 10.32 -10.14
CA GLU A 55 3.70 9.50 -9.72
C GLU A 55 3.68 8.12 -10.35
N LEU A 56 2.50 7.60 -10.68
CA LEU A 56 2.38 6.28 -11.30
C LEU A 56 2.53 6.31 -12.81
N HIS A 57 2.37 7.47 -13.43
CA HIS A 57 2.26 7.57 -14.88
C HIS A 57 3.43 8.29 -15.54
N GLY A 58 4.25 8.97 -14.77
CA GLY A 58 5.32 9.80 -15.31
C GLY A 58 6.71 9.17 -15.27
N THR A 59 6.81 7.85 -15.05
CA THR A 59 8.12 7.22 -14.86
C THR A 59 8.37 6.15 -15.92
N ASN A 60 9.64 5.86 -16.14
CA ASN A 60 10.10 4.78 -17.02
C ASN A 60 10.43 3.51 -16.24
N CYS A 61 10.15 3.47 -14.95
CA CYS A 61 10.41 2.32 -14.09
C CYS A 61 9.11 1.92 -13.40
N PRO A 62 9.04 0.70 -12.86
CA PRO A 62 7.87 0.30 -12.06
C PRO A 62 7.63 1.29 -10.94
N ALA A 63 6.38 1.70 -10.76
CA ALA A 63 6.01 2.68 -9.75
C ALA A 63 4.77 2.21 -9.00
N LEU A 64 4.80 2.37 -7.68
CA LEU A 64 3.70 1.99 -6.80
C LEU A 64 3.45 3.12 -5.81
N ILE A 65 2.20 3.23 -5.37
CA ILE A 65 1.87 4.05 -4.20
C ILE A 65 1.33 3.09 -3.14
N SER A 66 2.03 3.02 -2.03
CA SER A 66 1.64 2.17 -0.90
C SER A 66 0.99 3.04 0.15
N GLU A 67 -0.27 2.73 0.47
CA GLU A 67 -0.94 3.35 1.61
C GLU A 67 -1.09 2.31 2.70
N THR A 68 -0.21 2.39 3.67
CA THR A 68 -0.18 1.45 4.77
C THR A 68 -0.81 2.11 5.98
N PHE A 69 -2.11 1.82 6.13
CA PHE A 69 -2.95 2.31 7.21
C PHE A 69 -3.35 3.77 7.06
N PHE A 70 -4.36 4.16 7.82
CA PHE A 70 -4.97 5.48 7.71
C PHE A 70 -4.82 6.22 9.03
N TYR A 71 -4.10 7.32 8.99
CA TYR A 71 -3.85 8.11 10.20
C TYR A 71 -5.12 8.78 10.75
N THR A 72 -6.19 8.84 9.96
CA THR A 72 -7.46 9.38 10.41
C THR A 72 -8.19 8.43 11.36
N SER A 73 -7.81 7.15 11.39
CA SER A 73 -8.26 6.22 12.41
C SER A 73 -7.31 6.33 13.60
N GLU A 74 -7.85 6.64 14.77
CA GLU A 74 -7.02 6.77 15.96
C GLU A 74 -6.25 5.48 16.24
N ARG A 75 -6.92 4.34 16.13
CA ARG A 75 -6.28 3.04 16.31
C ARG A 75 -5.15 2.83 15.32
N GLN A 76 -5.37 3.18 14.05
CA GLN A 76 -4.34 2.98 13.03
C GLN A 76 -3.23 4.03 13.11
N CYS A 77 -3.53 5.22 13.58
CA CYS A 77 -2.49 6.20 13.86
C CYS A 77 -1.50 5.67 14.87
N GLU A 78 -2.02 5.10 15.97
CA GLU A 78 -1.16 4.47 16.97
C GLU A 78 -0.40 3.28 16.38
N LEU A 79 -1.06 2.48 15.56
CA LEU A 79 -0.43 1.34 14.92
C LEU A 79 0.74 1.80 14.05
N ILE A 80 0.55 2.85 13.26
CA ILE A 80 1.62 3.41 12.42
C ILE A 80 2.81 3.82 13.31
N LEU A 81 2.53 4.58 14.35
CA LEU A 81 3.59 5.10 15.21
C LEU A 81 4.37 3.98 15.91
N ASN A 82 3.70 2.89 16.23
CA ASN A 82 4.32 1.79 16.96
C ASN A 82 4.87 0.71 16.03
N SER A 83 4.70 0.84 14.72
CA SER A 83 5.06 -0.22 13.77
C SER A 83 5.90 0.28 12.60
N ILE A 84 6.60 1.39 12.78
CA ILE A 84 7.39 1.99 11.70
C ILE A 84 8.40 0.98 11.16
N GLU A 85 9.06 0.26 12.05
CA GLU A 85 10.07 -0.70 11.67
C GLU A 85 9.47 -1.86 10.88
N GLU A 86 8.34 -2.38 11.33
CA GLU A 86 7.65 -3.48 10.65
C GLU A 86 7.14 -3.05 9.29
N ILE A 87 6.62 -1.83 9.19
CA ILE A 87 6.17 -1.30 7.90
C ILE A 87 7.37 -1.19 6.94
N ALA A 88 8.47 -0.64 7.43
CA ALA A 88 9.69 -0.52 6.63
C ALA A 88 10.20 -1.90 6.20
N ASN A 89 10.16 -2.88 7.09
CA ASN A 89 10.61 -4.24 6.79
C ASN A 89 9.77 -4.89 5.71
N ALA A 90 8.45 -4.68 5.73
CA ALA A 90 7.58 -5.23 4.68
C ALA A 90 7.99 -4.70 3.31
N HIS A 91 8.24 -3.40 3.21
CA HIS A 91 8.65 -2.78 1.96
C HIS A 91 10.05 -3.23 1.53
N SER A 92 10.98 -3.29 2.48
CA SER A 92 12.34 -3.73 2.21
C SER A 92 12.37 -5.18 1.73
N ASN A 93 11.60 -6.04 2.36
CA ASN A 93 11.54 -7.45 1.98
C ASN A 93 10.99 -7.62 0.57
N MET A 94 9.97 -6.85 0.22
CA MET A 94 9.43 -6.86 -1.13
C MET A 94 10.49 -6.45 -2.15
N ILE A 95 11.21 -5.37 -1.88
CA ILE A 95 12.23 -4.88 -2.80
C ILE A 95 13.33 -5.93 -2.98
N GLN A 96 13.76 -6.57 -1.91
CA GLN A 96 14.79 -7.60 -1.97
C GLN A 96 14.34 -8.79 -2.81
N GLU A 97 13.10 -9.24 -2.64
CA GLU A 97 12.60 -10.33 -3.45
C GLU A 97 12.48 -9.92 -4.92
N TRP A 98 11.97 -8.72 -5.17
CA TRP A 98 11.82 -8.22 -6.54
C TRP A 98 13.17 -8.16 -7.26
N VAL A 99 14.21 -7.70 -6.58
CA VAL A 99 15.56 -7.66 -7.16
C VAL A 99 16.03 -9.07 -7.52
N LYS A 100 15.79 -10.04 -6.65
CA LYS A 100 16.16 -11.44 -6.94
C LYS A 100 15.40 -11.98 -8.15
N LEU A 101 14.12 -11.66 -8.26
CA LEU A 101 13.31 -12.13 -9.38
C LEU A 101 13.75 -11.54 -10.73
N LYS A 102 14.35 -10.36 -10.70
CA LYS A 102 14.81 -9.68 -11.91
C LYS A 102 16.28 -9.95 -12.23
N SER A 103 16.97 -10.71 -11.40
CA SER A 103 18.38 -11.04 -11.61
C SER A 103 18.59 -12.12 -12.65
#